data_887d9a66b84448ffbf98cf29fa684434
#
_entry.id   887d9a66b84448ffbf98cf29fa684434
#
_cell.length_a   1.000
_cell.length_b   1.000
_cell.length_c   1.000
_cell.angle_alpha   90.00
_cell.angle_beta   90.00
_cell.angle_gamma   90.00
#
_symmetry.space_group_name_H-M   'P 1'
#
loop_
_entity.id
_entity.type
_entity.pdbx_description
1 polymer ?
#
loop_
_entity_poly.entity_id
_entity_poly.type
_entity_poly.pdbx_seq_one_letter_code
_entity_poly.pdbx_strand_id
1 'polypeptide(L)'
;MHYIAKEKIPSREIQLQEILFFAVYLMSEERPTNRAQHLRYLRRRRIGEKEHPFSVCLERLSDIAGFNLTDDDIFLFHIYQTFKRIHLGNEFNTETLNSSMLQHLPFYETNPLFQTLEKLVAETFSKIPLIFSKLNVLEIFTLFQAAILRRKNKHVIQAALVCRTYYEKDYIREVLKYHFGNQLAISTLDSSSVDLISEYEEFDLVISTDLNQSSKLIGHLQAINVSAFPTGAELMEIRQFIRDHFFEQIGLDKELIYPFEK
;
A
#
# COMPACT_ATOMS: atom_id res chain seq x y z
N MET A 1 25.69 4.82 38.18
CA MET A 1 24.75 5.96 38.22
C MET A 1 25.33 7.13 39.02
N HIS A 2 26.59 7.54 38.76
CA HIS A 2 27.25 8.58 39.55
C HIS A 2 28.17 9.52 38.74
N TYR A 3 27.95 9.66 37.42
CA TYR A 3 28.80 10.49 36.57
C TYR A 3 28.19 11.76 36.01
N ILE A 4 26.91 12.07 36.32
CA ILE A 4 26.23 13.26 35.79
C ILE A 4 26.30 14.49 36.71
N ALA A 5 26.87 14.36 37.89
CA ALA A 5 26.76 15.39 38.95
C ALA A 5 27.90 16.41 39.03
N LYS A 6 28.83 16.50 38.08
CA LYS A 6 29.95 17.45 38.10
C LYS A 6 30.19 18.26 36.83
N GLU A 7 29.31 18.21 35.86
CA GLU A 7 29.45 19.06 34.68
C GLU A 7 28.83 20.42 34.95
N LYS A 8 29.58 21.46 34.56
CA LYS A 8 29.16 22.86 34.63
C LYS A 8 27.79 22.99 34.00
N ILE A 9 26.85 23.61 34.72
CA ILE A 9 25.52 23.97 34.17
C ILE A 9 25.76 24.63 32.82
N PRO A 10 25.23 24.09 31.73
CA PRO A 10 25.44 24.64 30.40
C PRO A 10 24.99 26.12 30.37
N SER A 11 25.59 26.93 29.51
CA SER A 11 25.15 28.31 29.34
C SER A 11 23.65 28.32 28.99
N ARG A 12 22.95 29.40 29.36
CA ARG A 12 21.50 29.56 29.12
C ARG A 12 21.15 29.34 27.64
N GLU A 13 22.08 29.62 26.75
CA GLU A 13 21.95 29.43 25.31
C GLU A 13 21.95 27.94 24.91
N ILE A 14 22.83 27.13 25.49
CA ILE A 14 22.90 25.67 25.30
C ILE A 14 21.63 25.02 25.84
N GLN A 15 21.15 25.46 27.02
CA GLN A 15 19.90 24.95 27.60
C GLN A 15 18.69 25.24 26.73
N LEU A 16 18.62 26.43 26.11
CA LEU A 16 17.57 26.77 25.17
C LEU A 16 17.63 25.93 23.90
N GLN A 17 18.81 25.66 23.35
CA GLN A 17 19.00 24.81 22.19
C GLN A 17 18.58 23.35 22.48
N GLU A 18 18.93 22.82 23.64
CA GLU A 18 18.53 21.47 24.06
C GLU A 18 17.00 21.39 24.26
N ILE A 19 16.38 22.41 24.87
CA ILE A 19 14.93 22.46 25.03
C ILE A 19 14.22 22.53 23.67
N LEU A 20 14.72 23.35 22.75
CA LEU A 20 14.18 23.46 21.39
C LEU A 20 14.35 22.15 20.64
N PHE A 21 15.52 21.52 20.70
CA PHE A 21 15.76 20.22 20.11
C PHE A 21 14.79 19.16 20.65
N PHE A 22 14.63 19.10 21.96
CA PHE A 22 13.71 18.15 22.59
C PHE A 22 12.24 18.45 22.26
N ALA A 23 11.87 19.72 22.17
CA ALA A 23 10.52 20.13 21.73
C ALA A 23 10.27 19.71 20.27
N VAL A 24 11.24 19.94 19.37
CA VAL A 24 11.18 19.52 17.97
C VAL A 24 11.08 18.00 17.86
N TYR A 25 11.91 17.26 18.61
CA TYR A 25 11.84 15.82 18.68
C TYR A 25 10.46 15.33 19.14
N LEU A 26 9.93 15.85 20.23
CA LEU A 26 8.59 15.52 20.72
C LEU A 26 7.49 15.89 19.72
N MET A 27 7.65 16.97 18.98
CA MET A 27 6.71 17.38 17.94
C MET A 27 6.78 16.50 16.71
N SER A 28 7.92 15.89 16.42
CA SER A 28 8.12 14.98 15.29
C SER A 28 7.65 13.56 15.58
N GLU A 29 7.58 13.18 16.86
CA GLU A 29 7.13 11.85 17.28
C GLU A 29 5.64 11.61 16.97
N GLU A 30 5.32 10.38 16.59
CA GLU A 30 3.96 9.93 16.36
C GLU A 30 3.21 9.80 17.67
N ARG A 31 2.12 10.58 17.82
CA ARG A 31 1.22 10.45 18.98
C ARG A 31 -0.11 9.86 18.55
N PRO A 32 -0.38 8.57 18.82
CA PRO A 32 -1.63 7.91 18.44
C PRO A 32 -2.89 8.63 18.92
N THR A 33 -2.82 9.28 20.10
CA THR A 33 -3.94 10.01 20.72
C THR A 33 -4.43 11.21 19.89
N ASN A 34 -3.60 11.77 19.02
CA ASN A 34 -3.93 12.96 18.23
C ASN A 34 -4.19 12.66 16.74
N ARG A 35 -4.16 11.38 16.34
CA ARG A 35 -4.28 10.97 14.92
C ARG A 35 -5.54 11.54 14.25
N ALA A 36 -6.70 11.37 14.86
CA ALA A 36 -7.97 11.86 14.30
C ALA A 36 -8.03 13.38 14.15
N GLN A 37 -7.39 14.12 15.06
CA GLN A 37 -7.30 15.59 14.98
C GLN A 37 -6.36 16.02 13.86
N HIS A 38 -5.20 15.37 13.73
CA HIS A 38 -4.25 15.64 12.65
C HIS A 38 -4.85 15.35 11.27
N LEU A 39 -5.55 14.25 11.10
CA LEU A 39 -6.23 13.91 9.85
C LEU A 39 -7.31 14.94 9.48
N ARG A 40 -8.12 15.38 10.45
CA ARG A 40 -9.10 16.46 10.24
C ARG A 40 -8.44 17.77 9.83
N TYR A 41 -7.32 18.13 10.45
CA TYR A 41 -6.55 19.34 10.11
C TYR A 41 -5.99 19.23 8.69
N LEU A 42 -5.34 18.11 8.34
CA LEU A 42 -4.77 17.86 7.03
C LEU A 42 -5.81 17.97 5.92
N ARG A 43 -6.95 17.29 6.08
CA ARG A 43 -8.03 17.31 5.10
C ARG A 43 -8.62 18.70 4.90
N ARG A 44 -8.73 19.49 5.97
CA ARG A 44 -9.32 20.84 5.90
C ARG A 44 -8.37 21.90 5.35
N ARG A 45 -7.09 21.84 5.71
CA ARG A 45 -6.15 22.93 5.43
C ARG A 45 -5.07 22.61 4.40
N ARG A 46 -4.58 21.39 4.34
CA ARG A 46 -3.44 21.05 3.48
C ARG A 46 -3.82 20.40 2.17
N ILE A 47 -4.77 19.46 2.20
CA ILE A 47 -5.22 18.77 0.97
C ILE A 47 -6.10 19.70 0.12
N GLY A 48 -6.79 20.67 0.74
CA GLY A 48 -7.60 21.65 0.02
C GLY A 48 -6.82 22.75 -0.70
N GLU A 49 -5.54 22.97 -0.36
CA GLU A 49 -4.67 23.95 -1.00
C GLU A 49 -3.94 23.29 -2.20
N LYS A 50 -4.53 23.38 -3.38
CA LYS A 50 -4.04 22.70 -4.61
C LYS A 50 -2.59 23.03 -4.97
N GLU A 51 -2.09 24.21 -4.63
CA GLU A 51 -0.73 24.66 -4.94
C GLU A 51 0.28 24.32 -3.83
N HIS A 52 -0.18 23.76 -2.71
CA HIS A 52 0.74 23.39 -1.63
C HIS A 52 1.58 22.18 -2.05
N PRO A 53 2.92 22.20 -1.96
CA PRO A 53 3.80 21.14 -2.44
C PRO A 53 3.46 19.75 -1.88
N PHE A 54 3.00 19.69 -0.63
CA PHE A 54 2.52 18.44 -0.04
C PHE A 54 1.30 17.86 -0.78
N SER A 55 0.33 18.72 -1.15
CA SER A 55 -0.85 18.30 -1.91
C SER A 55 -0.49 17.84 -3.31
N VAL A 56 0.40 18.58 -3.97
CA VAL A 56 0.94 18.20 -5.29
C VAL A 56 1.67 16.86 -5.22
N CYS A 57 2.48 16.65 -4.17
CA CYS A 57 3.17 15.38 -3.96
C CYS A 57 2.17 14.21 -3.79
N LEU A 58 1.13 14.39 -2.97
CA LEU A 58 0.09 13.38 -2.76
C LEU A 58 -0.69 13.04 -4.04
N GLU A 59 -1.02 14.05 -4.85
CA GLU A 59 -1.68 13.88 -6.14
C GLU A 59 -0.80 13.05 -7.08
N ARG A 60 0.46 13.44 -7.27
CA ARG A 60 1.41 12.70 -8.12
C ARG A 60 1.69 11.28 -7.63
N LEU A 61 1.75 11.06 -6.30
CA LEU A 61 1.85 9.72 -5.72
C LEU A 61 0.59 8.89 -5.99
N SER A 62 -0.60 9.52 -5.95
CA SER A 62 -1.87 8.87 -6.27
C SER A 62 -1.95 8.48 -7.75
N ASP A 63 -1.42 9.31 -8.65
CA ASP A 63 -1.33 9.00 -10.09
C ASP A 63 -0.45 7.77 -10.33
N ILE A 64 0.70 7.68 -9.65
CA ILE A 64 1.57 6.50 -9.73
C ILE A 64 0.88 5.25 -9.14
N ALA A 65 0.14 5.41 -8.04
CA ALA A 65 -0.55 4.30 -7.39
C ALA A 65 -1.77 3.78 -8.18
N GLY A 66 -2.31 4.57 -9.13
CA GLY A 66 -3.54 4.27 -9.85
C GLY A 66 -4.81 4.39 -8.99
N PHE A 67 -4.72 4.97 -7.78
CA PHE A 67 -5.85 5.25 -6.89
C PHE A 67 -5.55 6.40 -5.94
N ASN A 68 -6.62 7.00 -5.37
CA ASN A 68 -6.48 8.13 -4.47
C ASN A 68 -5.91 7.71 -3.10
N LEU A 69 -4.65 8.05 -2.84
CA LEU A 69 -3.96 7.76 -1.58
C LEU A 69 -4.50 8.57 -0.39
N THR A 70 -5.22 9.67 -0.64
CA THR A 70 -5.79 10.48 0.46
C THR A 70 -6.95 9.78 1.17
N ASP A 71 -7.49 8.70 0.59
CA ASP A 71 -8.52 7.87 1.19
C ASP A 71 -7.94 6.86 2.21
N ASP A 72 -6.61 6.66 2.22
CA ASP A 72 -5.91 5.85 3.22
C ASP A 72 -5.45 6.71 4.39
N ASP A 73 -6.25 6.74 5.46
CA ASP A 73 -5.94 7.49 6.69
C ASP A 73 -4.60 7.12 7.33
N ILE A 74 -4.17 5.86 7.18
CA ILE A 74 -2.90 5.39 7.73
C ILE A 74 -1.75 6.01 6.93
N PHE A 75 -1.83 5.91 5.59
CA PHE A 75 -0.84 6.51 4.71
C PHE A 75 -0.77 8.03 4.90
N LEU A 76 -1.91 8.70 4.85
CA LEU A 76 -2.00 10.15 4.96
C LEU A 76 -1.40 10.66 6.27
N PHE A 77 -1.66 9.97 7.38
CA PHE A 77 -1.09 10.34 8.68
C PHE A 77 0.43 10.18 8.70
N HIS A 78 0.93 9.01 8.30
CA HIS A 78 2.36 8.72 8.36
C HIS A 78 3.18 9.54 7.38
N ILE A 79 2.70 9.71 6.14
CA ILE A 79 3.39 10.54 5.15
C ILE A 79 3.51 12.00 5.61
N TYR A 80 2.46 12.53 6.24
CA TYR A 80 2.52 13.88 6.83
C TYR A 80 3.53 13.97 7.96
N GLN A 81 3.59 12.99 8.86
CA GLN A 81 4.57 12.98 9.95
C GLN A 81 6.01 12.88 9.38
N THR A 82 6.21 12.08 8.36
CA THR A 82 7.51 11.99 7.67
C THR A 82 7.92 13.34 7.07
N PHE A 83 7.04 14.00 6.33
CA PHE A 83 7.33 15.33 5.78
C PHE A 83 7.56 16.39 6.87
N LYS A 84 6.77 16.37 7.93
CA LYS A 84 6.95 17.26 9.08
C LYS A 84 8.33 17.05 9.73
N ARG A 85 8.73 15.80 9.94
CA ARG A 85 10.04 15.46 10.52
C ARG A 85 11.19 15.92 9.60
N ILE A 86 11.07 15.70 8.29
CA ILE A 86 12.07 16.15 7.31
C ILE A 86 12.18 17.69 7.33
N HIS A 87 11.03 18.38 7.34
CA HIS A 87 11.02 19.84 7.41
C HIS A 87 11.71 20.35 8.69
N LEU A 88 11.36 19.83 9.84
CA LEU A 88 11.98 20.19 11.11
C LEU A 88 13.48 19.81 11.14
N GLY A 89 13.84 18.64 10.60
CA GLY A 89 15.24 18.21 10.49
C GLY A 89 16.07 19.17 9.64
N ASN A 90 15.54 19.63 8.51
CA ASN A 90 16.20 20.63 7.67
C ASN A 90 16.33 21.99 8.36
N GLU A 91 15.26 22.46 9.02
CA GLU A 91 15.25 23.75 9.70
C GLU A 91 16.25 23.82 10.86
N PHE A 92 16.36 22.73 11.62
CA PHE A 92 17.23 22.65 12.79
C PHE A 92 18.56 21.92 12.54
N ASN A 93 18.83 21.55 11.28
CA ASN A 93 20.03 20.80 10.87
C ASN A 93 20.22 19.50 11.72
N THR A 94 19.12 18.80 11.99
CA THR A 94 19.08 17.54 12.71
C THR A 94 18.67 16.41 11.80
N GLU A 95 19.54 15.45 11.53
CA GLU A 95 19.18 14.22 10.84
C GLU A 95 18.73 13.17 11.85
N THR A 96 17.46 12.83 11.84
CA THR A 96 16.96 11.63 12.52
C THR A 96 17.18 10.43 11.62
N LEU A 97 18.34 9.81 11.73
CA LEU A 97 18.69 8.63 10.94
C LEU A 97 17.95 7.41 11.49
N ASN A 98 17.09 6.84 10.68
CA ASN A 98 16.57 5.49 10.94
C ASN A 98 17.64 4.47 10.52
N SER A 99 18.55 4.15 11.42
CA SER A 99 19.70 3.29 11.15
C SER A 99 19.32 1.89 10.66
N SER A 100 18.13 1.39 11.03
CA SER A 100 17.64 0.09 10.60
C SER A 100 17.33 0.02 9.09
N MET A 101 17.03 1.14 8.46
CA MET A 101 16.73 1.20 7.03
C MET A 101 17.99 1.37 6.17
N LEU A 102 19.11 1.82 6.74
CA LEU A 102 20.35 2.06 6.01
C LEU A 102 20.88 0.82 5.28
N GLN A 103 20.81 -0.33 5.92
CA GLN A 103 21.29 -1.60 5.35
C GLN A 103 20.48 -2.04 4.11
N HIS A 104 19.25 -1.57 3.97
CA HIS A 104 18.37 -1.94 2.86
C HIS A 104 18.47 -0.95 1.68
N LEU A 105 18.99 0.24 1.90
CA LEU A 105 19.04 1.30 0.89
C LEU A 105 19.72 0.86 -0.42
N PRO A 106 20.89 0.20 -0.45
CA PRO A 106 21.54 -0.18 -1.69
C PRO A 106 20.70 -1.10 -2.57
N PHE A 107 19.84 -1.90 -1.94
CA PHE A 107 18.92 -2.79 -2.66
C PHE A 107 17.80 -2.00 -3.36
N TYR A 108 17.23 -1.01 -2.70
CA TYR A 108 16.13 -0.23 -3.25
C TYR A 108 16.58 0.84 -4.25
N GLU A 109 17.82 1.31 -4.21
CA GLU A 109 18.36 2.29 -5.16
C GLU A 109 18.27 1.83 -6.63
N THR A 110 18.28 0.51 -6.86
CA THR A 110 18.13 -0.06 -8.20
C THR A 110 16.68 -0.25 -8.64
N ASN A 111 15.72 -0.05 -7.74
CA ASN A 111 14.30 -0.21 -8.04
C ASN A 111 13.78 0.99 -8.85
N PRO A 112 13.18 0.79 -10.04
CA PRO A 112 12.69 1.88 -10.89
C PRO A 112 11.61 2.75 -10.21
N LEU A 113 10.77 2.15 -9.38
CA LEU A 113 9.74 2.89 -8.63
C LEU A 113 10.38 3.80 -7.57
N PHE A 114 11.41 3.31 -6.86
CA PHE A 114 12.17 4.13 -5.92
C PHE A 114 12.79 5.34 -6.63
N GLN A 115 13.44 5.14 -7.77
CA GLN A 115 14.02 6.22 -8.58
C GLN A 115 12.96 7.21 -9.07
N THR A 116 11.77 6.72 -9.42
CA THR A 116 10.64 7.56 -9.81
C THR A 116 10.18 8.42 -8.65
N LEU A 117 10.07 7.87 -7.45
CA LEU A 117 9.71 8.61 -6.24
C LEU A 117 10.79 9.63 -5.85
N GLU A 118 12.06 9.28 -5.97
CA GLU A 118 13.18 10.20 -5.73
C GLU A 118 13.09 11.45 -6.63
N LYS A 119 12.87 11.26 -7.93
CA LYS A 119 12.66 12.34 -8.89
C LYS A 119 11.42 13.16 -8.57
N LEU A 120 10.30 12.50 -8.30
CA LEU A 120 9.03 13.14 -7.96
C LEU A 120 9.18 14.08 -6.76
N VAL A 121 9.80 13.61 -5.69
CA VAL A 121 10.02 14.38 -4.47
C VAL A 121 10.96 15.55 -4.75
N ALA A 122 12.09 15.32 -5.43
CA ALA A 122 13.04 16.38 -5.79
C ALA A 122 12.39 17.49 -6.64
N GLU A 123 11.60 17.13 -7.65
CA GLU A 123 10.90 18.09 -8.51
C GLU A 123 9.83 18.88 -7.74
N THR A 124 9.01 18.18 -6.95
CA THR A 124 7.87 18.79 -6.25
C THR A 124 8.33 19.82 -5.23
N PHE A 125 9.44 19.54 -4.55
CA PHE A 125 9.98 20.41 -3.49
C PHE A 125 11.15 21.31 -3.95
N SER A 126 11.47 21.35 -5.25
CA SER A 126 12.59 22.13 -5.82
C SER A 126 12.55 23.62 -5.50
N LYS A 127 11.36 24.19 -5.27
CA LYS A 127 11.16 25.61 -4.97
C LYS A 127 11.21 25.94 -3.47
N ILE A 128 11.35 24.95 -2.63
CA ILE A 128 11.41 25.11 -1.17
C ILE A 128 12.79 24.64 -0.70
N PRO A 129 13.41 25.28 0.30
CA PRO A 129 14.69 24.83 0.85
C PRO A 129 14.49 23.56 1.72
N LEU A 130 13.96 22.50 1.11
CA LEU A 130 13.70 21.22 1.75
C LEU A 130 14.56 20.15 1.07
N ILE A 131 15.52 19.62 1.80
CA ILE A 131 16.45 18.61 1.31
C ILE A 131 15.94 17.23 1.76
N PHE A 132 15.79 16.32 0.81
CA PHE A 132 15.43 14.93 1.07
C PHE A 132 16.68 14.05 0.93
N SER A 133 17.05 13.37 1.99
CA SER A 133 18.06 12.31 1.90
C SER A 133 17.45 11.07 1.22
N LYS A 134 18.28 10.18 0.69
CA LYS A 134 17.81 8.90 0.14
C LYS A 134 17.06 8.04 1.17
N LEU A 135 17.39 8.17 2.44
CA LEU A 135 16.65 7.52 3.52
C LEU A 135 15.24 8.07 3.69
N ASN A 136 15.08 9.39 3.54
CA ASN A 136 13.75 9.98 3.57
C ASN A 136 12.89 9.48 2.40
N VAL A 137 13.50 9.34 1.22
CA VAL A 137 12.82 8.75 0.05
C VAL A 137 12.47 7.28 0.32
N LEU A 138 13.36 6.51 0.97
CA LEU A 138 13.09 5.12 1.33
C LEU A 138 11.91 4.99 2.31
N GLU A 139 11.81 5.89 3.28
CA GLU A 139 10.65 5.94 4.18
C GLU A 139 9.35 6.22 3.41
N ILE A 140 9.36 7.21 2.51
CA ILE A 140 8.21 7.52 1.65
C ILE A 140 7.85 6.31 0.78
N PHE A 141 8.84 5.66 0.18
CA PHE A 141 8.67 4.46 -0.63
C PHE A 141 8.03 3.33 0.17
N THR A 142 8.50 3.08 1.39
CA THR A 142 7.95 2.03 2.26
C THR A 142 6.50 2.32 2.65
N LEU A 143 6.17 3.58 2.96
CA LEU A 143 4.79 3.99 3.23
C LEU A 143 3.89 3.82 2.00
N PHE A 144 4.40 4.15 0.82
CA PHE A 144 3.72 4.00 -0.45
C PHE A 144 3.42 2.53 -0.74
N GLN A 145 4.43 1.65 -0.62
CA GLN A 145 4.22 0.20 -0.77
C GLN A 145 3.17 -0.32 0.23
N ALA A 146 3.25 0.10 1.49
CA ALA A 146 2.28 -0.31 2.50
C ALA A 146 0.84 0.13 2.16
N ALA A 147 0.66 1.31 1.54
CA ALA A 147 -0.65 1.78 1.10
C ALA A 147 -1.21 0.90 -0.04
N ILE A 148 -0.38 0.56 -1.02
CA ILE A 148 -0.75 -0.35 -2.12
C ILE A 148 -1.15 -1.72 -1.57
N LEU A 149 -0.38 -2.27 -0.64
CA LEU A 149 -0.69 -3.56 -0.01
C LEU A 149 -2.01 -3.53 0.78
N ARG A 150 -2.27 -2.44 1.50
CA ARG A 150 -3.56 -2.25 2.18
C ARG A 150 -4.73 -2.15 1.22
N ARG A 151 -4.54 -1.49 0.08
CA ARG A 151 -5.56 -1.40 -0.97
C ARG A 151 -5.83 -2.78 -1.58
N LYS A 152 -4.75 -3.53 -1.91
CA LYS A 152 -4.85 -4.91 -2.40
C LYS A 152 -5.63 -5.81 -1.44
N ASN A 153 -5.36 -5.70 -0.14
CA ASN A 153 -6.05 -6.54 0.86
C ASN A 153 -7.56 -6.21 0.99
N LYS A 154 -8.00 -5.06 0.49
CA LYS A 154 -9.42 -4.65 0.42
C LYS A 154 -10.05 -4.95 -0.94
N HIS A 155 -9.25 -5.32 -1.92
CA HIS A 155 -9.74 -5.65 -3.26
C HIS A 155 -10.47 -6.99 -3.20
N VAL A 156 -11.68 -7.02 -3.73
CA VAL A 156 -12.55 -8.20 -3.72
C VAL A 156 -12.81 -8.60 -5.16
N ILE A 157 -12.44 -9.82 -5.51
CA ILE A 157 -12.73 -10.46 -6.80
C ILE A 157 -14.13 -11.05 -6.76
N GLN A 158 -14.94 -10.75 -7.73
CA GLN A 158 -16.25 -11.37 -7.93
C GLN A 158 -16.06 -12.68 -8.71
N ALA A 159 -16.26 -13.81 -8.06
CA ALA A 159 -16.05 -15.12 -8.68
C ALA A 159 -17.37 -15.89 -8.84
N ALA A 160 -17.59 -16.40 -10.03
CA ALA A 160 -18.63 -17.37 -10.30
C ALA A 160 -18.08 -18.80 -10.06
N LEU A 161 -18.72 -19.57 -9.19
CA LEU A 161 -18.39 -20.98 -8.95
C LEU A 161 -19.40 -21.89 -9.66
N VAL A 162 -18.89 -22.67 -10.61
CA VAL A 162 -19.67 -23.63 -11.41
C VAL A 162 -19.17 -25.05 -11.15
N CYS A 163 -20.01 -25.89 -10.57
CA CYS A 163 -19.67 -27.28 -10.24
C CYS A 163 -20.69 -28.25 -10.81
N ARG A 164 -20.27 -29.48 -11.05
CA ARG A 164 -21.16 -30.55 -11.55
C ARG A 164 -22.20 -30.99 -10.54
N THR A 165 -21.81 -31.03 -9.27
CA THR A 165 -22.68 -31.51 -8.20
C THR A 165 -22.82 -30.47 -7.08
N TYR A 166 -23.90 -30.57 -6.34
CA TYR A 166 -24.17 -29.72 -5.18
C TYR A 166 -23.10 -29.92 -4.08
N TYR A 167 -22.62 -31.13 -3.88
CA TYR A 167 -21.61 -31.45 -2.85
C TYR A 167 -20.24 -30.82 -3.17
N GLU A 168 -19.82 -30.92 -4.44
CA GLU A 168 -18.61 -30.21 -4.90
C GLU A 168 -18.73 -28.70 -4.69
N LYS A 169 -19.87 -28.13 -5.08
CA LYS A 169 -20.14 -26.70 -4.95
C LYS A 169 -20.01 -26.22 -3.51
N ASP A 170 -20.63 -26.90 -2.56
CA ASP A 170 -20.60 -26.54 -1.14
C ASP A 170 -19.20 -26.69 -0.54
N TYR A 171 -18.53 -27.82 -0.80
CA TYR A 171 -17.18 -28.08 -0.33
C TYR A 171 -16.17 -27.07 -0.89
N ILE A 172 -16.14 -26.87 -2.20
CA ILE A 172 -15.18 -25.95 -2.84
C ILE A 172 -15.42 -24.52 -2.36
N ARG A 173 -16.67 -24.07 -2.23
CA ARG A 173 -16.98 -22.75 -1.70
C ARG A 173 -16.38 -22.55 -0.30
N GLU A 174 -16.50 -23.51 0.59
CA GLU A 174 -15.94 -23.39 1.94
C GLU A 174 -14.39 -23.46 1.94
N VAL A 175 -13.77 -24.28 1.09
CA VAL A 175 -12.32 -24.29 0.89
C VAL A 175 -11.82 -22.93 0.39
N LEU A 176 -12.47 -22.36 -0.60
CA LEU A 176 -12.09 -21.04 -1.14
C LEU A 176 -12.26 -19.93 -0.10
N LYS A 177 -13.34 -19.94 0.66
CA LYS A 177 -13.53 -18.98 1.77
C LYS A 177 -12.45 -19.11 2.83
N TYR A 178 -12.06 -20.34 3.17
CA TYR A 178 -10.99 -20.60 4.14
C TYR A 178 -9.64 -20.01 3.67
N HIS A 179 -9.31 -20.18 2.39
CA HIS A 179 -8.00 -19.77 1.85
C HIS A 179 -7.92 -18.30 1.48
N PHE A 180 -9.02 -17.69 1.01
CA PHE A 180 -9.03 -16.34 0.44
C PHE A 180 -9.84 -15.33 1.26
N GLY A 181 -10.70 -15.81 2.19
CA GLY A 181 -11.47 -14.94 3.07
C GLY A 181 -12.29 -13.91 2.30
N ASN A 182 -12.08 -12.63 2.64
CA ASN A 182 -12.81 -11.52 2.04
C ASN A 182 -12.26 -11.06 0.69
N GLN A 183 -11.19 -11.68 0.17
CA GLN A 183 -10.61 -11.31 -1.12
C GLN A 183 -11.39 -11.91 -2.30
N LEU A 184 -12.26 -12.88 -2.04
CA LEU A 184 -13.05 -13.58 -3.06
C LEU A 184 -14.52 -13.61 -2.66
N ALA A 185 -15.36 -12.88 -3.38
CA ALA A 185 -16.81 -12.96 -3.25
C ALA A 185 -17.34 -14.03 -4.20
N ILE A 186 -17.86 -15.13 -3.67
CA ILE A 186 -18.23 -16.32 -4.44
C ILE A 186 -19.72 -16.37 -4.63
N SER A 187 -20.16 -16.27 -5.88
CA SER A 187 -21.53 -16.57 -6.33
C SER A 187 -21.58 -17.96 -6.96
N THR A 188 -22.48 -18.80 -6.48
CA THR A 188 -22.63 -20.16 -7.02
C THR A 188 -23.66 -20.18 -8.13
N LEU A 189 -23.27 -20.69 -9.30
CA LEU A 189 -24.14 -20.83 -10.46
C LEU A 189 -24.44 -22.30 -10.76
N ASP A 190 -25.60 -22.54 -11.34
CA ASP A 190 -25.94 -23.88 -11.82
C ASP A 190 -25.40 -24.06 -13.25
N SER A 191 -25.04 -25.31 -13.57
CA SER A 191 -24.46 -25.65 -14.87
C SER A 191 -25.37 -25.28 -16.06
N SER A 192 -26.69 -25.19 -15.85
CA SER A 192 -27.66 -24.73 -16.84
C SER A 192 -27.66 -23.20 -17.04
N SER A 193 -27.11 -22.44 -16.10
CA SER A 193 -27.02 -20.98 -16.15
C SER A 193 -25.73 -20.48 -16.77
N VAL A 194 -24.85 -21.38 -17.17
CA VAL A 194 -23.50 -21.09 -17.70
C VAL A 194 -23.56 -20.27 -19.00
N ASP A 195 -24.55 -20.57 -19.85
CA ASP A 195 -24.74 -19.85 -21.13
C ASP A 195 -25.12 -18.38 -20.91
N LEU A 196 -25.58 -18.01 -19.70
CA LEU A 196 -25.94 -16.65 -19.31
C LEU A 196 -24.76 -15.88 -18.69
N ILE A 197 -23.66 -16.54 -18.31
CA ILE A 197 -22.52 -15.87 -17.64
C ILE A 197 -21.88 -14.82 -18.55
N SER A 198 -21.90 -15.01 -19.86
CA SER A 198 -21.43 -14.02 -20.82
C SER A 198 -22.23 -12.71 -20.81
N GLU A 199 -23.44 -12.71 -20.25
CA GLU A 199 -24.28 -11.54 -20.07
C GLU A 199 -24.08 -10.86 -18.70
N TYR A 200 -23.39 -11.54 -17.77
CA TYR A 200 -23.07 -10.99 -16.46
C TYR A 200 -21.70 -10.31 -16.47
N GLU A 201 -21.67 -9.02 -16.78
CA GLU A 201 -20.48 -8.15 -16.65
C GLU A 201 -19.97 -8.03 -15.19
N GLU A 202 -20.60 -8.73 -14.24
CA GLU A 202 -20.34 -8.59 -12.80
C GLU A 202 -19.23 -9.50 -12.28
N PHE A 203 -18.76 -10.48 -13.06
CA PHE A 203 -17.72 -11.40 -12.59
C PHE A 203 -16.35 -11.09 -13.17
N ASP A 204 -15.33 -11.20 -12.30
CA ASP A 204 -13.92 -11.08 -12.67
C ASP A 204 -13.31 -12.44 -13.01
N LEU A 205 -13.84 -13.52 -12.40
CA LEU A 205 -13.29 -14.87 -12.47
C LEU A 205 -14.40 -15.94 -12.51
N VAL A 206 -14.16 -16.98 -13.29
CA VAL A 206 -14.96 -18.21 -13.23
C VAL A 206 -14.11 -19.34 -12.67
N ILE A 207 -14.59 -20.02 -11.63
CA ILE A 207 -13.98 -21.22 -11.05
C ILE A 207 -14.89 -22.41 -11.39
N SER A 208 -14.37 -23.41 -12.08
CA SER A 208 -15.19 -24.54 -12.55
C SER A 208 -14.52 -25.88 -12.28
N THR A 209 -15.34 -26.90 -11.98
CA THR A 209 -14.93 -28.32 -11.94
C THR A 209 -15.13 -29.01 -13.28
N ASP A 210 -15.65 -28.32 -14.30
CA ASP A 210 -15.94 -28.89 -15.62
C ASP A 210 -15.12 -28.21 -16.73
N LEU A 211 -14.10 -28.91 -17.20
CA LEU A 211 -13.23 -28.46 -18.30
C LEU A 211 -13.98 -28.12 -19.60
N ASN A 212 -15.07 -28.83 -19.88
CA ASN A 212 -15.84 -28.62 -21.11
C ASN A 212 -16.71 -27.36 -21.06
N GLN A 213 -17.10 -26.94 -19.87
CA GLN A 213 -17.86 -25.71 -19.68
C GLN A 213 -16.97 -24.46 -19.64
N SER A 214 -15.78 -24.58 -19.09
CA SER A 214 -14.85 -23.44 -19.05
C SER A 214 -14.44 -22.94 -20.44
N SER A 215 -14.36 -23.83 -21.46
CA SER A 215 -14.10 -23.42 -22.84
C SER A 215 -15.27 -22.66 -23.50
N LYS A 216 -16.50 -22.79 -23.00
CA LYS A 216 -17.69 -22.10 -23.49
C LYS A 216 -17.93 -20.75 -22.83
N LEU A 217 -17.34 -20.54 -21.64
CA LEU A 217 -17.47 -19.33 -20.82
C LEU A 217 -16.62 -18.14 -21.31
N ILE A 218 -15.80 -18.37 -22.34
CA ILE A 218 -14.73 -17.47 -22.75
C ILE A 218 -15.23 -16.41 -23.71
N GLY A 219 -15.74 -15.30 -23.18
CA GLY A 219 -15.74 -14.03 -23.89
C GLY A 219 -14.60 -13.14 -23.38
N HIS A 220 -14.70 -12.70 -22.14
CA HIS A 220 -13.76 -11.76 -21.50
C HIS A 220 -13.30 -12.25 -20.12
N LEU A 221 -13.89 -13.34 -19.60
CA LEU A 221 -13.64 -13.83 -18.26
C LEU A 221 -12.54 -14.90 -18.25
N GLN A 222 -11.60 -14.77 -17.34
CA GLN A 222 -10.65 -15.83 -17.08
C GLN A 222 -11.35 -16.98 -16.34
N ALA A 223 -11.13 -18.21 -16.82
CA ALA A 223 -11.64 -19.41 -16.18
C ALA A 223 -10.50 -20.21 -15.57
N ILE A 224 -10.62 -20.57 -14.30
CA ILE A 224 -9.70 -21.46 -13.59
C ILE A 224 -10.43 -22.77 -13.30
N ASN A 225 -9.82 -23.88 -13.75
CA ASN A 225 -10.33 -25.20 -13.46
C ASN A 225 -9.78 -25.72 -12.15
N VAL A 226 -10.66 -26.27 -11.33
CA VAL A 226 -10.28 -26.91 -10.08
C VAL A 226 -10.83 -28.33 -10.02
N SER A 227 -10.14 -29.22 -9.34
CA SER A 227 -10.64 -30.56 -9.05
C SER A 227 -11.77 -30.51 -8.00
N ALA A 228 -12.56 -31.58 -7.88
CA ALA A 228 -13.57 -31.72 -6.82
C ALA A 228 -12.98 -31.55 -5.41
N PHE A 229 -11.66 -31.81 -5.27
CA PHE A 229 -10.86 -31.55 -4.08
C PHE A 229 -9.69 -30.64 -4.48
N PRO A 230 -9.84 -29.30 -4.36
CA PRO A 230 -8.83 -28.36 -4.84
C PRO A 230 -7.45 -28.63 -4.26
N THR A 231 -6.46 -28.76 -5.15
CA THR A 231 -5.07 -28.99 -4.81
C THR A 231 -4.36 -27.67 -4.43
N GLY A 232 -3.21 -27.77 -3.77
CA GLY A 232 -2.39 -26.59 -3.48
C GLY A 232 -1.98 -25.82 -4.73
N ALA A 233 -1.75 -26.49 -5.87
CA ALA A 233 -1.40 -25.85 -7.15
C ALA A 233 -2.58 -25.05 -7.72
N GLU A 234 -3.79 -25.60 -7.71
CA GLU A 234 -5.01 -24.92 -8.16
C GLU A 234 -5.33 -23.69 -7.30
N LEU A 235 -5.15 -23.82 -5.97
CA LEU A 235 -5.31 -22.69 -5.05
C LEU A 235 -4.25 -21.60 -5.25
N MET A 236 -3.02 -21.99 -5.63
CA MET A 236 -1.97 -21.02 -6.00
C MET A 236 -2.29 -20.27 -7.28
N GLU A 237 -2.89 -20.94 -8.28
CA GLU A 237 -3.34 -20.30 -9.53
C GLU A 237 -4.40 -19.23 -9.25
N ILE A 238 -5.40 -19.54 -8.41
CA ILE A 238 -6.41 -18.56 -7.97
C ILE A 238 -5.76 -17.39 -7.24
N ARG A 239 -4.80 -17.66 -6.35
CA ARG A 239 -4.07 -16.61 -5.62
C ARG A 239 -3.29 -15.70 -6.56
N GLN A 240 -2.68 -16.29 -7.56
CA GLN A 240 -1.95 -15.54 -8.58
C GLN A 240 -2.89 -14.66 -9.39
N PHE A 241 -4.04 -15.18 -9.81
CA PHE A 241 -5.07 -14.39 -10.49
C PHE A 241 -5.52 -13.18 -9.64
N ILE A 242 -5.89 -13.40 -8.37
CA ILE A 242 -6.32 -12.31 -7.46
C ILE A 242 -5.25 -11.21 -7.38
N ARG A 243 -3.96 -11.59 -7.33
CA ARG A 243 -2.85 -10.66 -7.29
C ARG A 243 -2.70 -9.89 -8.61
N ASP A 244 -2.65 -10.60 -9.71
CA ASP A 244 -2.36 -10.05 -11.02
C ASP A 244 -3.51 -9.11 -11.46
N HIS A 245 -4.75 -9.51 -11.26
CA HIS A 245 -5.95 -8.70 -11.54
C HIS A 245 -5.93 -7.36 -10.78
N PHE A 246 -5.52 -7.35 -9.50
CA PHE A 246 -5.39 -6.11 -8.76
C PHE A 246 -4.37 -5.17 -9.40
N PHE A 247 -3.17 -5.67 -9.75
CA PHE A 247 -2.11 -4.85 -10.33
C PHE A 247 -2.47 -4.36 -11.73
N GLU A 248 -3.17 -5.16 -12.53
CA GLU A 248 -3.70 -4.75 -13.83
C GLU A 248 -4.70 -3.60 -13.69
N GLN A 249 -5.62 -3.69 -12.73
CA GLN A 249 -6.61 -2.63 -12.49
C GLN A 249 -5.99 -1.28 -12.10
N ILE A 250 -4.93 -1.29 -11.31
CA ILE A 250 -4.25 -0.04 -10.92
C ILE A 250 -3.16 0.40 -11.91
N GLY A 251 -2.88 -0.40 -12.96
CA GLY A 251 -1.87 -0.10 -13.97
C GLY A 251 -0.43 -0.07 -13.43
N LEU A 252 -0.16 -0.77 -12.33
CA LEU A 252 1.14 -0.80 -11.68
C LEU A 252 1.79 -2.18 -11.82
N ASP A 253 3.07 -2.20 -12.23
CA ASP A 253 3.82 -3.45 -12.31
C ASP A 253 4.10 -4.02 -10.92
N LYS A 254 3.64 -5.26 -10.71
CA LYS A 254 3.82 -5.99 -9.45
C LYS A 254 5.29 -6.18 -9.04
N GLU A 255 6.20 -6.31 -10.02
CA GLU A 255 7.63 -6.48 -9.74
C GLU A 255 8.26 -5.25 -9.08
N LEU A 256 7.67 -4.08 -9.28
CA LEU A 256 8.10 -2.85 -8.62
C LEU A 256 7.77 -2.82 -7.12
N ILE A 257 6.70 -3.55 -6.73
CA ILE A 257 6.22 -3.61 -5.34
C ILE A 257 6.81 -4.81 -4.59
N TYR A 258 7.01 -5.95 -5.29
CA TYR A 258 7.53 -7.19 -4.70
C TYR A 258 8.86 -7.62 -5.35
N PRO A 259 9.96 -6.90 -5.12
CA PRO A 259 11.23 -7.26 -5.74
C PRO A 259 11.86 -8.57 -5.21
N PHE A 260 11.23 -9.22 -4.22
CA PHE A 260 11.74 -10.41 -3.54
C PHE A 260 11.05 -11.72 -3.97
N GLU A 261 10.08 -11.68 -4.88
CA GLU A 261 9.37 -12.89 -5.35
C GLU A 261 10.07 -13.58 -6.55
N LYS A 262 11.40 -13.55 -6.58
CA LYS A 262 12.20 -14.32 -7.55
C LYS A 262 12.71 -15.61 -6.95
#